data_597a984a9b0dd273d0e269d1198a72e7
#
_entry.id   597a984a9b0dd273d0e269d1198a72e7
#
_cell.length_a   1.000
_cell.length_b   1.000
_cell.length_c   1.000
_cell.angle_alpha   90.00
_cell.angle_beta   90.00
_cell.angle_gamma   90.00
#
_symmetry.space_group_name_H-M   'P 1'
#
loop_
_entity.id
_entity.type
_entity.pdbx_description
1 polymer ?
#
loop_
_entity_poly.entity_id
_entity_poly.type
_entity_poly.pdbx_seq_one_letter_code
_entity_poly.pdbx_strand_id
1 'polypeptide(L)'
;PTQTGSTAFDFLTMLNGEEPGPAALQIMDAALVLHAEHGLNASTFACRVIGSTLSDMYSAVVGAMGALKGPLHGGANIEVMRTLIALDESGETAQEFVDRKLANKEKIMGIGHRVYKTLDPRATILRNMLSDLSEEKGETKWLEMSDTIRTTVKDTKGLDANVDFYSASVYYLLG
;
A
#
# COMPACT_ATOMS: atom_id res chain seq x y z
N PRO A 1 -20.47 -4.56 -14.94
CA PRO A 1 -19.65 -3.37 -14.67
C PRO A 1 -20.50 -2.13 -14.80
N THR A 2 -20.48 -1.28 -13.80
CA THR A 2 -21.04 0.06 -13.87
C THR A 2 -20.13 0.91 -14.75
N GLN A 3 -20.67 1.91 -15.43
CA GLN A 3 -19.92 2.86 -16.26
C GLN A 3 -20.37 4.27 -15.88
N THR A 4 -20.02 4.70 -14.65
CA THR A 4 -20.40 6.02 -14.16
C THR A 4 -19.48 7.14 -14.66
N GLY A 5 -18.31 6.78 -15.22
CA GLY A 5 -17.24 7.70 -15.59
C GLY A 5 -16.24 7.93 -14.46
N SER A 6 -16.44 7.35 -13.29
CA SER A 6 -15.48 7.34 -12.17
C SER A 6 -14.88 5.96 -12.00
N THR A 7 -13.58 5.80 -12.28
CA THR A 7 -12.85 4.54 -12.12
C THR A 7 -12.89 4.04 -10.67
N ALA A 8 -12.72 4.94 -9.70
CA ALA A 8 -12.76 4.60 -8.27
C ALA A 8 -14.15 4.10 -7.84
N PHE A 9 -15.22 4.78 -8.27
CA PHE A 9 -16.59 4.38 -7.98
C PHE A 9 -16.90 2.99 -8.56
N ASP A 10 -16.64 2.81 -9.85
CA ASP A 10 -16.90 1.55 -10.54
C ASP A 10 -16.10 0.39 -9.92
N PHE A 11 -14.84 0.64 -9.57
CA PHE A 11 -13.98 -0.37 -8.94
C PHE A 11 -14.51 -0.78 -7.57
N LEU A 12 -14.79 0.17 -6.67
CA LEU A 12 -15.30 -0.13 -5.33
C LEU A 12 -16.67 -0.80 -5.36
N THR A 13 -17.55 -0.36 -6.28
CA THR A 13 -18.87 -1.01 -6.47
C THR A 13 -18.73 -2.45 -6.92
N MET A 14 -17.80 -2.75 -7.83
CA MET A 14 -17.54 -4.14 -8.27
C MET A 14 -16.89 -4.98 -7.17
N LEU A 15 -16.03 -4.38 -6.36
CA LEU A 15 -15.32 -5.07 -5.29
C LEU A 15 -16.27 -5.44 -4.14
N ASN A 16 -17.05 -4.47 -3.66
CA ASN A 16 -17.85 -4.61 -2.44
C ASN A 16 -19.30 -5.03 -2.72
N GLY A 17 -19.77 -4.94 -3.98
CA GLY A 17 -21.14 -5.27 -4.35
C GLY A 17 -22.16 -4.17 -4.00
N GLU A 18 -21.72 -3.03 -3.48
CA GLU A 18 -22.53 -1.88 -3.10
C GLU A 18 -21.84 -0.57 -3.49
N GLU A 19 -22.60 0.51 -3.56
CA GLU A 19 -22.06 1.84 -3.90
C GLU A 19 -21.17 2.36 -2.74
N PRO A 20 -19.98 2.90 -3.06
CA PRO A 20 -19.08 3.44 -2.04
C PRO A 20 -19.62 4.74 -1.45
N GLY A 21 -19.39 4.95 -0.16
CA GLY A 21 -19.60 6.24 0.48
C GLY A 21 -18.62 7.32 -0.06
N PRO A 22 -18.95 8.61 0.15
CA PRO A 22 -18.13 9.71 -0.39
C PRO A 22 -16.67 9.69 0.05
N ALA A 23 -16.38 9.33 1.31
CA ALA A 23 -15.01 9.25 1.82
C ALA A 23 -14.24 8.09 1.16
N ALA A 24 -14.81 6.90 1.10
CA ALA A 24 -14.21 5.74 0.44
C ALA A 24 -13.91 6.04 -1.04
N LEU A 25 -14.83 6.70 -1.73
CA LEU A 25 -14.64 7.12 -3.11
C LEU A 25 -13.46 8.09 -3.27
N GLN A 26 -13.41 9.13 -2.45
CA GLN A 26 -12.33 10.11 -2.47
C GLN A 26 -10.97 9.47 -2.18
N ILE A 27 -10.91 8.58 -1.19
CA ILE A 27 -9.69 7.89 -0.79
C ILE A 27 -9.20 6.95 -1.89
N MET A 28 -10.11 6.19 -2.51
CA MET A 28 -9.75 5.29 -3.62
C MET A 28 -9.26 6.06 -4.85
N ASP A 29 -9.93 7.16 -5.21
CA ASP A 29 -9.51 8.01 -6.33
C ASP A 29 -8.10 8.59 -6.09
N ALA A 30 -7.84 9.12 -4.91
CA ALA A 30 -6.52 9.61 -4.54
C ALA A 30 -5.47 8.50 -4.52
N ALA A 31 -5.80 7.30 -4.02
CA ALA A 31 -4.89 6.16 -4.03
C ALA A 31 -4.51 5.75 -5.46
N LEU A 32 -5.46 5.72 -6.38
CA LEU A 32 -5.20 5.46 -7.81
C LEU A 32 -4.27 6.52 -8.41
N VAL A 33 -4.49 7.81 -8.12
CA VAL A 33 -3.62 8.91 -8.57
C VAL A 33 -2.20 8.78 -8.01
N LEU A 34 -2.05 8.48 -6.73
CA LEU A 34 -0.74 8.30 -6.07
C LEU A 34 0.08 7.13 -6.63
N HIS A 35 -0.59 6.14 -7.23
CA HIS A 35 0.06 4.98 -7.85
C HIS A 35 0.13 5.06 -9.38
N ALA A 36 -0.43 6.10 -10.02
CA ALA A 36 -0.53 6.19 -11.47
C ALA A 36 0.83 6.28 -12.16
N GLU A 37 1.83 6.89 -11.51
CA GLU A 37 3.15 7.07 -12.08
C GLU A 37 4.24 7.05 -10.98
N HIS A 38 5.32 6.32 -11.21
CA HIS A 38 6.53 6.35 -10.38
C HIS A 38 7.78 6.01 -11.19
N GLY A 39 7.93 6.63 -12.35
CA GLY A 39 9.06 6.42 -13.25
C GLY A 39 9.13 5.02 -13.83
N LEU A 40 10.34 4.50 -13.99
CA LEU A 40 10.59 3.18 -14.56
C LEU A 40 10.72 2.11 -13.46
N ASN A 41 9.60 1.76 -12.84
CA ASN A 41 9.53 0.63 -11.91
C ASN A 41 9.54 -0.73 -12.65
N ALA A 42 9.59 -1.84 -11.89
CA ALA A 42 9.73 -3.18 -12.47
C ALA A 42 8.59 -3.57 -13.42
N SER A 43 7.33 -3.27 -13.07
CA SER A 43 6.19 -3.58 -13.93
C SER A 43 6.16 -2.71 -15.19
N THR A 44 6.44 -1.42 -15.07
CA THR A 44 6.59 -0.51 -16.22
C THR A 44 7.71 -0.98 -17.14
N PHE A 45 8.85 -1.40 -16.58
CA PHE A 45 9.96 -1.94 -17.35
C PHE A 45 9.56 -3.20 -18.10
N ALA A 46 8.92 -4.16 -17.44
CA ALA A 46 8.45 -5.40 -18.08
C ALA A 46 7.46 -5.10 -19.22
N CYS A 47 6.49 -4.20 -18.98
CA CYS A 47 5.54 -3.76 -19.99
C CYS A 47 6.25 -3.19 -21.23
N ARG A 48 7.21 -2.30 -21.00
CA ARG A 48 7.97 -1.65 -22.10
C ARG A 48 8.85 -2.63 -22.87
N VAL A 49 9.47 -3.59 -22.18
CA VAL A 49 10.29 -4.62 -22.86
C VAL A 49 9.41 -5.44 -23.81
N ILE A 50 8.25 -5.92 -23.35
CA ILE A 50 7.34 -6.69 -24.19
C ILE A 50 6.80 -5.85 -25.34
N GLY A 51 6.30 -4.65 -25.06
CA GLY A 51 5.77 -3.75 -26.09
C GLY A 51 6.81 -3.30 -27.13
N SER A 52 8.09 -3.20 -26.75
CA SER A 52 9.17 -2.82 -27.66
C SER A 52 9.43 -3.85 -28.78
N THR A 53 8.94 -5.06 -28.62
CA THR A 53 9.02 -6.14 -29.62
C THR A 53 7.85 -6.13 -30.61
N LEU A 54 6.99 -5.11 -30.58
CA LEU A 54 5.73 -5.01 -31.31
C LEU A 54 4.71 -6.10 -30.93
N SER A 55 4.83 -6.66 -29.73
CA SER A 55 3.82 -7.51 -29.14
C SER A 55 2.54 -6.72 -28.84
N ASP A 56 1.42 -7.43 -28.70
CA ASP A 56 0.13 -6.80 -28.44
C ASP A 56 0.04 -6.22 -27.02
N MET A 57 -0.92 -5.31 -26.82
CA MET A 57 -1.13 -4.62 -25.55
C MET A 57 -1.47 -5.59 -24.41
N TYR A 58 -2.24 -6.64 -24.67
CA TYR A 58 -2.64 -7.59 -23.63
C TYR A 58 -1.43 -8.34 -23.09
N SER A 59 -0.56 -8.82 -23.97
CA SER A 59 0.69 -9.48 -23.58
C SER A 59 1.58 -8.54 -22.74
N ALA A 60 1.69 -7.26 -23.11
CA ALA A 60 2.48 -6.28 -22.37
C ALA A 60 1.89 -6.03 -20.97
N VAL A 61 0.58 -5.86 -20.85
CA VAL A 61 -0.10 -5.64 -19.56
C VAL A 61 -0.03 -6.89 -18.68
N VAL A 62 -0.26 -8.07 -19.22
CA VAL A 62 -0.16 -9.35 -18.47
C VAL A 62 1.24 -9.55 -17.91
N GLY A 63 2.28 -9.28 -18.72
CA GLY A 63 3.66 -9.35 -18.25
C GLY A 63 3.97 -8.33 -17.15
N ALA A 64 3.44 -7.12 -17.26
CA ALA A 64 3.55 -6.09 -16.23
C ALA A 64 2.86 -6.50 -14.92
N MET A 65 1.66 -7.07 -15.01
CA MET A 65 0.92 -7.59 -13.84
C MET A 65 1.68 -8.74 -13.16
N GLY A 66 2.33 -9.61 -13.93
CA GLY A 66 3.20 -10.66 -13.41
C GLY A 66 4.34 -10.10 -12.57
N ALA A 67 5.00 -9.03 -13.04
CA ALA A 67 6.04 -8.32 -12.29
C ALA A 67 5.46 -7.58 -11.07
N LEU A 68 4.29 -6.94 -11.21
CA LEU A 68 3.64 -6.20 -10.14
C LEU A 68 3.23 -7.10 -8.97
N LYS A 69 2.80 -8.33 -9.23
CA LYS A 69 2.36 -9.30 -8.21
C LYS A 69 3.47 -9.68 -7.22
N GLY A 70 4.74 -9.48 -7.55
CA GLY A 70 5.86 -9.88 -6.72
C GLY A 70 5.90 -9.16 -5.35
N PRO A 71 6.30 -9.85 -4.25
CA PRO A 71 6.30 -9.29 -2.90
C PRO A 71 7.33 -8.15 -2.72
N LEU A 72 8.25 -7.99 -3.66
CA LEU A 72 9.21 -6.87 -3.68
C LEU A 72 8.76 -5.71 -4.59
N HIS A 73 7.51 -5.72 -5.03
CA HIS A 73 6.89 -4.68 -5.85
C HIS A 73 5.46 -4.42 -5.38
N GLY A 74 4.44 -4.47 -6.22
CA GLY A 74 3.04 -4.19 -5.84
C GLY A 74 2.46 -5.15 -4.80
N GLY A 75 3.04 -6.34 -4.60
CA GLY A 75 2.69 -7.24 -3.51
C GLY A 75 3.24 -6.82 -2.13
N ALA A 76 4.02 -5.74 -2.03
CA ALA A 76 4.61 -5.33 -0.76
C ALA A 76 3.55 -4.89 0.27
N ASN A 77 2.50 -4.20 -0.16
CA ASN A 77 1.41 -3.78 0.74
C ASN A 77 0.61 -4.97 1.30
N ILE A 78 0.46 -6.06 0.54
CA ILE A 78 -0.15 -7.31 1.03
C ILE A 78 0.67 -7.87 2.19
N GLU A 79 1.99 -7.89 2.08
CA GLU A 79 2.87 -8.37 3.14
C GLU A 79 2.87 -7.45 4.37
N VAL A 80 2.71 -6.14 4.18
CA VAL A 80 2.49 -5.20 5.30
C VAL A 80 1.20 -5.56 6.03
N MET A 81 0.08 -5.72 5.31
CA MET A 81 -1.19 -6.02 5.97
C MET A 81 -1.18 -7.38 6.68
N ARG A 82 -0.62 -8.41 6.06
CA ARG A 82 -0.42 -9.72 6.71
C ARG A 82 0.37 -9.60 8.02
N THR A 83 1.39 -8.74 8.01
CA THR A 83 2.20 -8.48 9.22
C THR A 83 1.38 -7.81 10.32
N LEU A 84 0.57 -6.80 9.96
CA LEU A 84 -0.30 -6.10 10.93
C LEU A 84 -1.38 -7.03 11.50
N ILE A 85 -2.01 -7.86 10.67
CA ILE A 85 -2.99 -8.86 11.11
C ILE A 85 -2.34 -9.88 12.07
N ALA A 86 -1.19 -10.43 11.69
CA ALA A 86 -0.47 -11.38 12.53
C ALA A 86 -0.03 -10.75 13.87
N LEU A 87 0.33 -9.46 13.86
CA LEU A 87 0.67 -8.72 15.07
C LEU A 87 -0.56 -8.55 15.98
N ASP A 88 -1.70 -8.16 15.43
CA ASP A 88 -2.97 -8.03 16.16
C ASP A 88 -3.38 -9.36 16.80
N GLU A 89 -3.26 -10.47 16.07
CA GLU A 89 -3.60 -11.81 16.55
C GLU A 89 -2.61 -12.35 17.61
N SER A 90 -1.36 -11.93 17.58
CA SER A 90 -0.31 -12.42 18.49
C SER A 90 -0.42 -11.84 19.89
N GLY A 91 -1.02 -10.67 20.06
CA GLY A 91 -1.02 -9.90 21.29
C GLY A 91 0.33 -9.23 21.62
N GLU A 92 1.34 -9.35 20.74
CA GLU A 92 2.60 -8.62 20.83
C GLU A 92 2.34 -7.13 20.56
N THR A 93 2.96 -6.24 21.32
CA THR A 93 2.86 -4.81 21.02
C THR A 93 3.65 -4.43 19.76
N ALA A 94 3.26 -3.36 19.07
CA ALA A 94 3.98 -2.88 17.89
C ALA A 94 5.46 -2.53 18.21
N GLN A 95 5.74 -2.06 19.42
CA GLN A 95 7.08 -1.79 19.88
C GLN A 95 7.92 -3.08 20.02
N GLU A 96 7.40 -4.08 20.72
CA GLU A 96 8.05 -5.39 20.90
C GLU A 96 8.32 -6.08 19.55
N PHE A 97 7.35 -6.01 18.64
CA PHE A 97 7.49 -6.50 17.26
C PHE A 97 8.69 -5.86 16.55
N VAL A 98 8.80 -4.53 16.58
CA VAL A 98 9.93 -3.83 15.94
C VAL A 98 11.23 -4.22 16.59
N ASP A 99 11.31 -4.24 17.92
CA ASP A 99 12.52 -4.58 18.66
C ASP A 99 13.00 -6.00 18.33
N ARG A 100 12.08 -6.95 18.27
CA ARG A 100 12.35 -8.34 17.86
C ARG A 100 12.84 -8.43 16.43
N LYS A 101 12.17 -7.75 15.48
CA LYS A 101 12.58 -7.73 14.07
C LYS A 101 13.98 -7.15 13.89
N LEU A 102 14.27 -6.05 14.57
CA LEU A 102 15.58 -5.40 14.49
C LEU A 102 16.70 -6.22 15.15
N ALA A 103 16.43 -6.87 16.28
CA ALA A 103 17.37 -7.76 16.94
C ALA A 103 17.76 -8.95 16.04
N ASN A 104 16.78 -9.50 15.32
CA ASN A 104 16.99 -10.61 14.38
C ASN A 104 17.51 -10.16 13.00
N LYS A 105 17.72 -8.87 12.77
CA LYS A 105 18.10 -8.30 11.46
C LYS A 105 17.10 -8.63 10.35
N GLU A 106 15.83 -8.79 10.71
CA GLU A 106 14.75 -9.05 9.77
C GLU A 106 14.23 -7.73 9.16
N LYS A 107 13.74 -7.82 7.92
CA LYS A 107 13.13 -6.68 7.25
C LYS A 107 11.71 -6.45 7.78
N ILE A 108 11.34 -5.18 7.88
CA ILE A 108 9.95 -4.76 8.07
C ILE A 108 9.46 -4.24 6.73
N MET A 109 8.44 -4.88 6.17
CA MET A 109 7.90 -4.52 4.86
C MET A 109 7.27 -3.12 4.89
N GLY A 110 7.35 -2.40 3.78
CA GLY A 110 6.84 -1.03 3.70
C GLY A 110 7.74 0.04 4.34
N ILE A 111 8.89 -0.35 4.92
CA ILE A 111 9.87 0.58 5.49
C ILE A 111 11.09 0.69 4.57
N GLY A 112 11.50 1.94 4.33
CA GLY A 112 12.62 2.28 3.44
C GLY A 112 12.21 2.39 1.98
N HIS A 113 13.00 3.14 1.22
CA HIS A 113 12.78 3.37 -0.20
C HIS A 113 14.11 3.51 -0.93
N ARG A 114 14.16 3.04 -2.19
CA ARG A 114 15.41 3.12 -2.99
C ARG A 114 15.74 4.57 -3.37
N VAL A 115 14.71 5.36 -3.67
CA VAL A 115 14.84 6.76 -4.13
C VAL A 115 14.77 7.73 -2.96
N TYR A 116 13.69 7.66 -2.18
CA TYR A 116 13.48 8.55 -1.04
C TYR A 116 14.37 8.15 0.14
N LYS A 117 15.13 9.13 0.67
CA LYS A 117 15.97 8.96 1.87
C LYS A 117 15.25 9.44 3.13
N THR A 118 14.08 10.03 2.96
CA THR A 118 13.17 10.51 3.99
C THR A 118 11.81 9.85 3.79
N LEU A 119 10.80 10.30 4.52
CA LEU A 119 9.42 9.85 4.32
C LEU A 119 8.98 10.03 2.87
N ASP A 120 8.43 8.99 2.28
CA ASP A 120 7.78 9.05 0.97
C ASP A 120 6.60 10.03 1.05
N PRO A 121 6.53 11.09 0.22
CA PRO A 121 5.46 12.07 0.29
C PRO A 121 4.06 11.46 0.10
N ARG A 122 3.96 10.36 -0.64
CA ARG A 122 2.71 9.61 -0.82
C ARG A 122 2.26 8.94 0.47
N ALA A 123 3.21 8.48 1.29
CA ALA A 123 2.90 7.86 2.59
C ALA A 123 2.25 8.85 3.55
N THR A 124 2.62 10.14 3.51
CA THR A 124 1.96 11.18 4.33
C THR A 124 0.50 11.35 3.95
N ILE A 125 0.21 11.39 2.65
CA ILE A 125 -1.17 11.56 2.15
C ILE A 125 -2.01 10.33 2.55
N LEU A 126 -1.51 9.12 2.31
CA LEU A 126 -2.20 7.88 2.66
C LEU A 126 -2.41 7.72 4.17
N ARG A 127 -1.45 8.17 5.00
CA ARG A 127 -1.63 8.17 6.46
C ARG A 127 -2.79 9.06 6.90
N ASN A 128 -2.89 10.27 6.34
CA ASN A 128 -3.99 11.16 6.68
C ASN A 128 -5.34 10.57 6.25
N MET A 129 -5.41 10.02 5.05
CA MET A 129 -6.60 9.32 4.56
C MET A 129 -6.94 8.09 5.41
N LEU A 130 -5.94 7.35 5.88
CA LEU A 130 -6.15 6.24 6.81
C LEU A 130 -6.72 6.73 8.14
N SER A 131 -6.27 7.89 8.64
CA SER A 131 -6.83 8.50 9.85
C SER A 131 -8.33 8.77 9.69
N ASP A 132 -8.72 9.47 8.63
CA ASP A 132 -10.10 9.82 8.35
C ASP A 132 -10.98 8.56 8.18
N LEU A 133 -10.49 7.57 7.43
CA LEU A 133 -11.19 6.31 7.19
C LEU A 133 -11.32 5.47 8.46
N SER A 134 -10.29 5.45 9.31
CA SER A 134 -10.28 4.73 10.59
C SER A 134 -11.30 5.30 11.58
N GLU A 135 -11.42 6.63 11.62
CA GLU A 135 -12.43 7.31 12.43
C GLU A 135 -13.85 7.01 11.92
N GLU A 136 -14.07 7.10 10.59
CA GLU A 136 -15.39 6.81 9.99
C GLU A 136 -15.83 5.37 10.26
N LYS A 137 -14.90 4.41 10.18
CA LYS A 137 -15.19 2.99 10.40
C LYS A 137 -15.15 2.56 11.87
N GLY A 138 -14.66 3.41 12.78
CA GLY A 138 -14.45 3.08 14.19
C GLY A 138 -13.37 2.01 14.41
N GLU A 139 -12.38 1.93 13.51
CA GLU A 139 -11.33 0.90 13.52
C GLU A 139 -9.94 1.53 13.45
N THR A 140 -9.48 2.14 14.56
CA THR A 140 -8.23 2.92 14.63
C THR A 140 -6.97 2.08 14.83
N LYS A 141 -7.09 0.81 15.22
CA LYS A 141 -5.96 -0.04 15.59
C LYS A 141 -4.88 -0.17 14.50
N TRP A 142 -5.28 -0.21 13.22
CA TRP A 142 -4.35 -0.32 12.11
C TRP A 142 -3.48 0.92 11.94
N LEU A 143 -4.06 2.11 12.14
CA LEU A 143 -3.32 3.37 12.15
C LEU A 143 -2.37 3.44 13.34
N GLU A 144 -2.83 3.12 14.54
CA GLU A 144 -2.04 3.18 15.78
C GLU A 144 -0.83 2.23 15.72
N MET A 145 -1.03 0.98 15.28
CA MET A 145 0.07 0.04 15.07
C MET A 145 1.05 0.53 14.01
N SER A 146 0.54 1.03 12.89
CA SER A 146 1.39 1.55 11.81
C SER A 146 2.22 2.74 12.26
N ASP A 147 1.62 3.69 12.96
CA ASP A 147 2.34 4.87 13.46
C ASP A 147 3.40 4.50 14.50
N THR A 148 3.11 3.54 15.38
CA THR A 148 4.07 3.03 16.36
C THR A 148 5.25 2.34 15.67
N ILE A 149 4.99 1.43 14.73
CA ILE A 149 6.03 0.74 13.95
C ILE A 149 6.91 1.75 13.22
N ARG A 150 6.30 2.69 12.50
CA ARG A 150 7.03 3.72 11.75
C ARG A 150 7.92 4.55 12.66
N THR A 151 7.37 5.08 13.76
CA THR A 151 8.10 5.94 14.70
C THR A 151 9.28 5.20 15.31
N THR A 152 9.07 3.98 15.81
CA THR A 152 10.11 3.16 16.41
C THR A 152 11.25 2.88 15.43
N VAL A 153 10.93 2.50 14.18
CA VAL A 153 11.96 2.21 13.17
C VAL A 153 12.69 3.50 12.77
N LYS A 154 11.99 4.61 12.66
CA LYS A 154 12.61 5.90 12.34
C LYS A 154 13.60 6.32 13.41
N ASP A 155 13.22 6.23 14.68
CA ASP A 155 14.07 6.63 15.81
C ASP A 155 15.28 5.72 15.97
N THR A 156 15.12 4.42 15.67
CA THR A 156 16.17 3.41 15.85
C THR A 156 17.12 3.29 14.66
N LYS A 157 16.61 3.41 13.43
CA LYS A 157 17.36 3.13 12.18
C LYS A 157 17.42 4.32 11.22
N GLY A 158 16.69 5.41 11.47
CA GLY A 158 16.59 6.53 10.54
C GLY A 158 15.85 6.20 9.23
N LEU A 159 15.17 5.05 9.16
CA LEU A 159 14.36 4.65 8.00
C LEU A 159 12.92 5.10 8.18
N ASP A 160 12.25 5.41 7.08
CA ASP A 160 10.87 5.88 7.11
C ASP A 160 9.96 5.05 6.20
N ALA A 161 8.64 5.23 6.35
CA ALA A 161 7.63 4.52 5.59
C ALA A 161 7.66 4.90 4.10
N ASN A 162 7.40 3.93 3.24
CA ASN A 162 7.11 4.14 1.82
C ASN A 162 5.60 4.05 1.55
N VAL A 163 5.21 4.18 0.29
CA VAL A 163 3.79 4.18 -0.12
C VAL A 163 3.05 2.90 0.29
N ASP A 164 3.71 1.74 0.26
CA ASP A 164 3.09 0.45 0.54
C ASP A 164 2.69 0.30 2.01
N PHE A 165 3.32 1.04 2.91
CA PHE A 165 3.12 0.89 4.35
C PHE A 165 1.72 1.31 4.79
N TYR A 166 1.29 2.53 4.44
CA TYR A 166 -0.04 3.01 4.79
C TYR A 166 -1.13 2.59 3.79
N SER A 167 -0.78 2.36 2.52
CA SER A 167 -1.75 1.87 1.54
C SER A 167 -2.31 0.49 1.91
N ALA A 168 -1.55 -0.33 2.62
CA ALA A 168 -1.99 -1.63 3.09
C ALA A 168 -3.27 -1.55 3.92
N SER A 169 -3.25 -0.73 4.98
CA SER A 169 -4.40 -0.52 5.85
C SER A 169 -5.53 0.27 5.18
N VAL A 170 -5.20 1.22 4.29
CA VAL A 170 -6.20 1.93 3.49
C VAL A 170 -7.01 0.94 2.64
N TYR A 171 -6.34 0.09 1.87
CA TYR A 171 -7.02 -0.89 1.03
C TYR A 171 -7.80 -1.92 1.85
N TYR A 172 -7.25 -2.35 2.97
CA TYR A 172 -7.94 -3.29 3.86
C TYR A 172 -9.26 -2.72 4.40
N LEU A 173 -9.29 -1.44 4.78
CA LEU A 173 -10.49 -0.79 5.28
C LEU A 173 -11.49 -0.42 4.16
N LEU A 174 -11.05 -0.34 2.92
CA LEU A 174 -11.92 -0.11 1.77
C LEU A 174 -12.66 -1.38 1.29
N GLY A 175 -12.17 -2.56 1.70
CA GLY A 175 -12.79 -3.85 1.39
C GLY A 175 -11.89 -4.82 0.65
#